data_09424f11673908b54267c21f4e2487ec
#
_entry.id   09424f11673908b54267c21f4e2487ec
#
_cell.length_a   1.000
_cell.length_b   1.000
_cell.length_c   1.000
_cell.angle_alpha   90.00
_cell.angle_beta   90.00
_cell.angle_gamma   90.00
#
_symmetry.space_group_name_H-M   'P 1'
#
loop_
_entity.id
_entity.type
_entity.pdbx_description
1 polymer ?
#
loop_
_entity_poly.entity_id
_entity_poly.type
_entity_poly.pdbx_seq_one_letter_code
_entity_poly.pdbx_strand_id
1 'polypeptide(L)'
;RAEDAKSPEYGYTGGGSSALSGEQLPGYVPGQKPNQFTAGMAQKVPKGSDLVLQMHYAPTSVDEADSSVVNLFFAKKPATRYVYNKILLPTDLVNGPFIIPANQVKEFHAVYKIPLQVSLTGIWPHCHMLGQKWEAYAKLPDGTKIPLVKINDWDFNWQGGYYFNKLIVLPVNTEIHAFCTYDNTVNNPVNPNNPPKPITWGEGTSDEMFYLPISFVIALPGDENVLLGSSDPKADNIVYEDASIYPIVPNPVKDEIKVGFVLSHDAIINMSIFDERGNKIQDLIQSSSYPQGQHVIKHKISNIPNGVYIVRLATNNKFVSQRFVVAK
;
A
#
# COMPACT_ATOMS: atom_id res chain seq x y z
N ARG A 1 22.20 3.18 -8.93
CA ARG A 1 23.54 3.02 -9.64
C ARG A 1 23.94 4.30 -10.37
N ALA A 2 23.02 4.95 -11.14
CA ALA A 2 23.39 6.17 -11.89
C ALA A 2 23.69 7.36 -10.98
N GLU A 3 22.98 7.52 -9.87
CA GLU A 3 23.26 8.58 -8.88
C GLU A 3 24.48 8.25 -8.04
N ASP A 4 24.60 7.00 -7.60
CA ASP A 4 25.75 6.50 -6.85
C ASP A 4 27.05 6.63 -7.64
N ALA A 5 27.02 6.37 -8.94
CA ALA A 5 28.17 6.55 -9.84
C ALA A 5 28.64 8.01 -10.00
N LYS A 6 27.84 9.00 -9.59
CA LYS A 6 28.20 10.43 -9.58
C LYS A 6 28.83 10.86 -8.25
N SER A 7 28.72 10.03 -7.21
CA SER A 7 29.30 10.28 -5.90
C SER A 7 30.76 9.81 -5.87
N PRO A 8 31.67 10.58 -5.23
CA PRO A 8 33.06 10.15 -5.04
C PRO A 8 33.22 9.05 -3.99
N GLU A 9 32.19 8.82 -3.17
CA GLU A 9 32.16 7.85 -2.08
C GLU A 9 30.98 6.87 -2.24
N TYR A 10 30.94 5.83 -1.44
CA TYR A 10 29.80 4.91 -1.43
C TYR A 10 28.52 5.61 -1.01
N GLY A 11 27.50 5.54 -1.86
CA GLY A 11 26.24 6.23 -1.66
C GLY A 11 26.27 7.69 -2.13
N TYR A 12 25.20 8.41 -1.87
CA TYR A 12 25.06 9.82 -2.21
C TYR A 12 24.12 10.52 -1.23
N THR A 13 24.36 11.82 -1.02
CA THR A 13 23.54 12.65 -0.14
C THR A 13 22.40 13.32 -0.92
N GLY A 14 21.24 13.39 -0.30
CA GLY A 14 20.06 14.10 -0.82
C GLY A 14 19.23 13.27 -1.79
N GLY A 15 18.18 13.89 -2.29
CA GLY A 15 17.37 13.35 -3.35
C GLY A 15 16.19 12.50 -2.94
N GLY A 16 15.70 12.58 -1.74
CA GLY A 16 14.41 12.04 -1.28
C GLY A 16 13.82 10.83 -2.00
N SER A 17 12.84 10.19 -1.44
CA SER A 17 12.14 9.04 -2.03
C SER A 17 11.56 9.28 -3.44
N SER A 18 11.43 10.54 -3.86
CA SER A 18 10.95 10.93 -5.19
C SER A 18 11.96 10.72 -6.33
N ALA A 19 13.25 10.61 -6.01
CA ALA A 19 14.31 10.39 -7.02
C ALA A 19 14.46 8.91 -7.40
N LEU A 20 13.90 7.99 -6.64
CA LEU A 20 14.02 6.56 -6.85
C LEU A 20 12.68 5.97 -7.30
N SER A 21 12.65 5.49 -8.54
CA SER A 21 11.54 4.68 -9.02
C SER A 21 11.65 3.27 -8.43
N GLY A 22 10.79 2.92 -7.48
CA GLY A 22 10.81 1.59 -6.89
C GLY A 22 9.68 1.38 -5.88
N GLU A 23 9.47 0.15 -5.46
CA GLU A 23 8.56 -0.17 -4.37
C GLU A 23 9.27 0.07 -3.04
N GLN A 24 8.62 0.81 -2.14
CA GLN A 24 9.15 1.04 -0.80
C GLN A 24 8.93 -0.21 0.05
N LEU A 25 10.01 -0.78 0.55
CA LEU A 25 9.97 -1.78 1.61
C LEU A 25 9.71 -1.10 2.97
N PRO A 26 9.22 -1.85 3.97
CA PRO A 26 9.04 -1.30 5.31
C PRO A 26 10.33 -0.69 5.86
N GLY A 27 10.23 0.53 6.39
CA GLY A 27 11.32 1.18 7.08
C GLY A 27 11.53 0.67 8.50
N TYR A 28 12.53 1.22 9.17
CA TYR A 28 12.83 1.00 10.58
C TYR A 28 12.98 2.35 11.29
N VAL A 29 12.43 2.44 12.48
CA VAL A 29 12.69 3.52 13.43
C VAL A 29 13.12 2.91 14.77
N PRO A 30 13.94 3.59 15.59
CA PRO A 30 14.41 3.09 16.87
C PRO A 30 13.26 2.56 17.74
N GLY A 31 13.41 1.36 18.29
CA GLY A 31 12.39 0.71 19.10
C GLY A 31 11.33 -0.08 18.32
N GLN A 32 11.27 0.03 17.01
CA GLN A 32 10.33 -0.72 16.18
C GLN A 32 10.67 -2.22 16.15
N LYS A 33 9.65 -3.08 16.27
CA LYS A 33 9.80 -4.51 16.00
C LYS A 33 9.96 -4.77 14.50
N PRO A 34 10.64 -5.86 14.10
CA PRO A 34 10.71 -6.26 12.70
C PRO A 34 9.32 -6.37 12.09
N ASN A 35 9.16 -5.85 10.87
CA ASN A 35 7.91 -5.99 10.14
C ASN A 35 7.69 -7.46 9.76
N GLN A 36 6.54 -8.00 10.14
CA GLN A 36 6.14 -9.37 9.83
C GLN A 36 4.79 -9.35 9.14
N PHE A 37 4.71 -10.04 8.03
CA PHE A 37 3.45 -10.25 7.34
C PHE A 37 2.75 -11.49 7.88
N THR A 38 1.42 -11.44 7.91
CA THR A 38 0.59 -12.62 8.21
C THR A 38 0.87 -13.74 7.22
N ALA A 39 0.73 -14.99 7.65
CA ALA A 39 0.96 -16.18 6.82
C ALA A 39 0.27 -16.07 5.44
N GLY A 40 0.99 -16.45 4.41
CA GLY A 40 0.54 -16.33 3.03
C GLY A 40 0.65 -14.93 2.42
N MET A 41 0.98 -13.90 3.21
CA MET A 41 1.19 -12.54 2.73
C MET A 41 2.68 -12.21 2.65
N ALA A 42 3.09 -11.46 1.63
CA ALA A 42 4.45 -10.95 1.50
C ALA A 42 4.50 -9.71 0.60
N GLN A 43 5.53 -8.92 0.73
CA GLN A 43 5.85 -7.89 -0.25
C GLN A 43 6.74 -8.50 -1.34
N LYS A 44 6.49 -8.14 -2.59
CA LYS A 44 7.25 -8.68 -3.72
C LYS A 44 8.55 -7.90 -3.88
N VAL A 45 9.66 -8.61 -3.96
CA VAL A 45 10.94 -8.06 -4.40
C VAL A 45 11.26 -8.67 -5.77
N PRO A 46 11.21 -7.91 -6.87
CA PRO A 46 11.48 -8.44 -8.21
C PRO A 46 12.92 -8.95 -8.32
N LYS A 47 13.11 -10.02 -9.09
CA LYS A 47 14.45 -10.56 -9.37
C LYS A 47 15.31 -9.51 -10.07
N GLY A 48 16.53 -9.31 -9.58
CA GLY A 48 17.47 -8.35 -10.15
C GLY A 48 17.27 -6.91 -9.68
N SER A 49 16.40 -6.69 -8.67
CA SER A 49 16.28 -5.38 -8.02
C SER A 49 17.52 -5.07 -7.21
N ASP A 50 17.92 -3.80 -7.22
CA ASP A 50 18.84 -3.25 -6.25
C ASP A 50 18.06 -2.86 -4.98
N LEU A 51 18.62 -3.06 -3.81
CA LEU A 51 18.11 -2.53 -2.56
C LEU A 51 18.82 -1.21 -2.26
N VAL A 52 18.05 -0.14 -2.14
CA VAL A 52 18.57 1.17 -1.75
C VAL A 52 18.15 1.44 -0.31
N LEU A 53 19.14 1.74 0.53
CA LEU A 53 18.93 2.07 1.92
C LEU A 53 19.08 3.60 2.08
N GLN A 54 18.02 4.25 2.55
CA GLN A 54 18.05 5.66 2.92
C GLN A 54 18.20 5.76 4.44
N MET A 55 19.30 6.37 4.88
CA MET A 55 19.65 6.52 6.30
C MET A 55 19.46 7.97 6.74
N HIS A 56 18.81 8.16 7.88
CA HIS A 56 18.69 9.45 8.56
C HIS A 56 19.36 9.35 9.92
N TYR A 57 20.45 10.07 10.09
CA TYR A 57 21.20 10.10 11.35
C TYR A 57 20.88 11.36 12.15
N ALA A 58 20.80 11.23 13.47
CA ALA A 58 20.78 12.38 14.34
C ALA A 58 22.14 13.08 14.32
N PRO A 59 22.18 14.43 14.39
CA PRO A 59 23.45 15.15 14.53
C PRO A 59 24.21 14.73 15.79
N THR A 60 25.52 14.50 15.65
CA THR A 60 26.42 14.21 16.75
C THR A 60 27.49 15.29 16.86
N SER A 61 28.10 15.43 18.03
CA SER A 61 29.17 16.39 18.28
C SER A 61 30.57 15.89 17.91
N VAL A 62 30.67 14.64 17.51
CA VAL A 62 31.91 13.93 17.11
C VAL A 62 31.66 13.11 15.86
N ASP A 63 32.72 12.77 15.14
CA ASP A 63 32.65 11.86 14.02
C ASP A 63 32.28 10.46 14.51
N GLU A 64 31.26 9.87 13.93
CA GLU A 64 30.82 8.52 14.23
C GLU A 64 30.77 7.69 12.95
N ALA A 65 30.97 6.38 13.09
CA ALA A 65 30.84 5.43 12.00
C ALA A 65 29.74 4.44 12.30
N ASP A 66 28.91 4.16 11.29
CA ASP A 66 27.88 3.14 11.37
C ASP A 66 28.12 2.00 10.37
N SER A 67 27.66 0.81 10.74
CA SER A 67 27.68 -0.38 9.90
C SER A 67 26.34 -1.09 10.00
N SER A 68 25.33 -0.51 9.35
CA SER A 68 23.97 -1.05 9.34
C SER A 68 23.84 -2.31 8.50
N VAL A 69 23.01 -3.24 8.94
CA VAL A 69 22.70 -4.50 8.26
C VAL A 69 21.20 -4.61 8.04
N VAL A 70 20.83 -4.93 6.81
CA VAL A 70 19.43 -5.22 6.45
C VAL A 70 19.24 -6.72 6.33
N ASN A 71 18.30 -7.28 7.09
CA ASN A 71 17.91 -8.67 7.02
C ASN A 71 16.58 -8.81 6.33
N LEU A 72 16.54 -9.50 5.18
CA LEU A 72 15.32 -9.82 4.47
C LEU A 72 14.98 -11.30 4.72
N PHE A 73 13.78 -11.54 5.25
CA PHE A 73 13.26 -12.88 5.47
C PHE A 73 12.30 -13.24 4.33
N PHE A 74 12.73 -14.14 3.47
CA PHE A 74 11.90 -14.61 2.37
C PHE A 74 10.87 -15.64 2.83
N ALA A 75 9.68 -15.58 2.24
CA ALA A 75 8.66 -16.60 2.47
C ALA A 75 9.17 -17.99 2.06
N LYS A 76 8.94 -19.01 2.90
CA LYS A 76 9.35 -20.40 2.63
C LYS A 76 8.50 -21.05 1.53
N LYS A 77 7.30 -20.53 1.28
CA LYS A 77 6.38 -20.93 0.22
C LYS A 77 5.99 -19.69 -0.59
N PRO A 78 5.58 -19.81 -1.84
CA PRO A 78 5.07 -18.69 -2.62
C PRO A 78 3.96 -17.95 -1.87
N ALA A 79 4.03 -16.62 -1.85
CA ALA A 79 2.98 -15.82 -1.25
C ALA A 79 1.69 -15.96 -2.06
N THR A 80 0.59 -16.18 -1.36
CA THR A 80 -0.74 -16.20 -1.98
C THR A 80 -1.28 -14.80 -2.20
N ARG A 81 -0.78 -13.81 -1.43
CA ARG A 81 -1.19 -12.41 -1.52
C ARG A 81 -0.01 -11.47 -1.38
N TYR A 82 0.09 -10.49 -2.27
CA TYR A 82 1.09 -9.44 -2.16
C TYR A 82 0.53 -8.23 -1.41
N VAL A 83 1.33 -7.74 -0.46
CA VAL A 83 1.05 -6.49 0.25
C VAL A 83 1.57 -5.33 -0.58
N TYR A 84 0.73 -4.33 -0.75
CA TYR A 84 1.01 -3.08 -1.46
C TYR A 84 0.93 -1.90 -0.49
N ASN A 85 1.54 -0.79 -0.88
CA ASN A 85 1.45 0.46 -0.14
C ASN A 85 0.85 1.58 -1.02
N LYS A 86 -0.05 2.37 -0.45
CA LYS A 86 -0.40 3.70 -0.94
C LYS A 86 0.09 4.71 0.09
N ILE A 87 0.84 5.69 -0.35
CA ILE A 87 1.30 6.77 0.50
C ILE A 87 0.47 8.00 0.16
N LEU A 88 -0.17 8.60 1.18
CA LEU A 88 -0.77 9.91 1.05
C LEU A 88 0.31 10.96 1.31
N LEU A 89 0.41 11.90 0.39
CA LEU A 89 1.44 12.94 0.34
C LEU A 89 0.78 14.33 0.23
N PRO A 90 1.53 15.44 0.28
CA PRO A 90 1.01 16.77 0.02
C PRO A 90 0.22 16.93 -1.29
N THR A 91 0.47 16.08 -2.27
CA THR A 91 -0.29 16.03 -3.54
C THR A 91 -1.72 15.51 -3.40
N ASP A 92 -2.02 14.81 -2.31
CA ASP A 92 -3.37 14.31 -2.00
C ASP A 92 -4.19 15.30 -1.13
N LEU A 93 -3.62 16.48 -0.76
CA LEU A 93 -4.29 17.48 0.06
C LEU A 93 -5.40 18.18 -0.70
N VAL A 94 -6.56 18.31 -0.06
CA VAL A 94 -7.73 19.04 -0.58
C VAL A 94 -7.80 20.48 -0.06
N ASN A 95 -6.96 20.86 0.91
CA ASN A 95 -6.85 22.19 1.49
C ASN A 95 -5.40 22.73 1.45
N GLY A 96 -4.59 22.25 0.48
CA GLY A 96 -3.20 22.70 0.25
C GLY A 96 -3.08 24.11 -0.30
N PRO A 97 -1.89 24.54 -0.64
CA PRO A 97 -0.63 23.80 -0.65
C PRO A 97 -0.06 23.54 0.75
N PHE A 98 0.88 22.57 0.86
CA PHE A 98 1.55 22.23 2.10
C PHE A 98 2.56 23.30 2.50
N ILE A 99 2.05 24.34 3.13
CA ILE A 99 2.80 25.46 3.69
C ILE A 99 2.24 25.74 5.07
N ILE A 100 3.10 25.66 6.10
CA ILE A 100 2.77 25.97 7.50
C ILE A 100 3.30 27.36 7.79
N PRO A 101 2.43 28.40 7.84
CA PRO A 101 2.88 29.76 8.08
C PRO A 101 3.49 29.93 9.47
N ALA A 102 4.41 30.88 9.61
CA ALA A 102 4.96 31.25 10.92
C ALA A 102 3.86 31.72 11.88
N ASN A 103 3.98 31.38 13.15
CA ASN A 103 3.08 31.77 14.23
C ASN A 103 1.61 31.32 14.02
N GLN A 104 1.40 30.20 13.33
CA GLN A 104 0.07 29.64 13.12
C GLN A 104 0.02 28.16 13.48
N VAL A 105 -1.17 27.73 13.93
CA VAL A 105 -1.59 26.35 13.96
C VAL A 105 -2.36 26.08 12.68
N LYS A 106 -2.03 25.01 11.96
CA LYS A 106 -2.69 24.67 10.70
C LYS A 106 -2.98 23.18 10.60
N GLU A 107 -4.18 22.85 10.17
CA GLU A 107 -4.58 21.49 9.85
C GLU A 107 -4.61 21.28 8.34
N PHE A 108 -4.01 20.18 7.90
CA PHE A 108 -4.10 19.71 6.52
C PHE A 108 -4.99 18.49 6.44
N HIS A 109 -5.71 18.39 5.32
CA HIS A 109 -6.65 17.32 5.04
C HIS A 109 -6.35 16.71 3.68
N ALA A 110 -6.01 15.43 3.66
CA ALA A 110 -5.86 14.65 2.44
C ALA A 110 -7.06 13.74 2.22
N VAL A 111 -7.41 13.51 0.95
CA VAL A 111 -8.46 12.58 0.54
C VAL A 111 -7.95 11.70 -0.59
N TYR A 112 -8.07 10.39 -0.40
CA TYR A 112 -7.75 9.41 -1.44
C TYR A 112 -8.93 8.49 -1.70
N LYS A 113 -9.42 8.47 -2.93
CA LYS A 113 -10.51 7.58 -3.34
C LYS A 113 -9.96 6.25 -3.84
N ILE A 114 -10.41 5.16 -3.21
CA ILE A 114 -9.96 3.80 -3.51
C ILE A 114 -10.53 3.34 -4.85
N PRO A 115 -9.68 3.00 -5.85
CA PRO A 115 -10.14 2.62 -7.19
C PRO A 115 -10.59 1.17 -7.32
N LEU A 116 -10.28 0.32 -6.33
CA LEU A 116 -10.63 -1.11 -6.30
C LEU A 116 -10.86 -1.57 -4.87
N GLN A 117 -11.57 -2.68 -4.69
CA GLN A 117 -11.78 -3.23 -3.35
C GLN A 117 -10.46 -3.75 -2.76
N VAL A 118 -10.13 -3.29 -1.56
CA VAL A 118 -8.90 -3.65 -0.84
C VAL A 118 -9.19 -4.05 0.60
N SER A 119 -8.24 -4.74 1.20
CA SER A 119 -8.25 -5.04 2.64
C SER A 119 -7.00 -4.45 3.27
N LEU A 120 -7.19 -3.49 4.18
CA LEU A 120 -6.07 -2.81 4.84
C LEU A 120 -5.42 -3.73 5.89
N THR A 121 -4.10 -3.62 5.99
CA THR A 121 -3.28 -4.36 6.97
C THR A 121 -2.70 -3.46 8.06
N GLY A 122 -2.44 -2.19 7.75
CA GLY A 122 -1.85 -1.24 8.68
C GLY A 122 -1.69 0.17 8.11
N ILE A 123 -1.27 1.10 8.97
CA ILE A 123 -1.12 2.53 8.68
C ILE A 123 0.05 3.10 9.47
N TRP A 124 0.83 4.02 8.87
CA TRP A 124 2.05 4.59 9.45
C TRP A 124 2.05 6.11 9.34
N PRO A 125 1.37 6.85 10.26
CA PRO A 125 1.44 8.30 10.28
C PRO A 125 2.85 8.80 10.53
N HIS A 126 3.26 9.83 9.77
CA HIS A 126 4.56 10.47 9.95
C HIS A 126 4.49 11.97 9.65
N CYS A 127 5.03 12.74 10.56
CA CYS A 127 5.36 14.15 10.44
C CYS A 127 6.55 14.46 11.35
N HIS A 128 7.05 15.67 11.31
CA HIS A 128 8.20 16.05 12.13
C HIS A 128 7.78 16.79 13.42
N MET A 129 8.60 17.76 13.86
CA MET A 129 8.50 18.39 15.18
C MET A 129 7.33 19.35 15.33
N LEU A 130 6.78 19.89 14.25
CA LEU A 130 5.61 20.77 14.34
C LEU A 130 4.29 19.99 14.43
N GLY A 131 4.32 18.69 14.11
CA GLY A 131 3.14 17.83 14.20
C GLY A 131 2.57 17.77 15.62
N GLN A 132 1.23 17.81 15.72
CA GLN A 132 0.51 17.77 17.01
C GLN A 132 -0.50 16.63 17.06
N LYS A 133 -1.18 16.37 15.94
CA LYS A 133 -2.28 15.39 15.91
C LYS A 133 -2.37 14.72 14.56
N TRP A 134 -2.77 13.44 14.59
CA TRP A 134 -3.18 12.69 13.40
C TRP A 134 -4.56 12.08 13.61
N GLU A 135 -5.40 12.18 12.59
CA GLU A 135 -6.63 11.42 12.51
C GLU A 135 -6.82 10.90 11.09
N ALA A 136 -7.16 9.61 10.94
CA ALA A 136 -7.57 9.08 9.65
C ALA A 136 -8.75 8.12 9.81
N TYR A 137 -9.66 8.17 8.82
CA TYR A 137 -10.79 7.25 8.72
C TYR A 137 -11.09 6.92 7.25
N ALA A 138 -11.70 5.77 7.04
CA ALA A 138 -12.28 5.41 5.76
C ALA A 138 -13.78 5.74 5.76
N LYS A 139 -14.25 6.50 4.76
CA LYS A 139 -15.67 6.79 4.54
C LYS A 139 -16.16 5.91 3.39
N LEU A 140 -17.01 4.96 3.72
CA LEU A 140 -17.63 4.05 2.76
C LEU A 140 -18.60 4.78 1.82
N PRO A 141 -18.97 4.19 0.67
CA PRO A 141 -19.94 4.79 -0.26
C PRO A 141 -21.33 5.04 0.35
N ASP A 142 -21.70 4.30 1.38
CA ASP A 142 -22.95 4.49 2.15
C ASP A 142 -22.87 5.58 3.22
N GLY A 143 -21.71 6.23 3.37
CA GLY A 143 -21.42 7.26 4.36
C GLY A 143 -20.89 6.75 5.69
N THR A 144 -20.84 5.45 5.92
CA THR A 144 -20.28 4.83 7.13
C THR A 144 -18.80 5.22 7.27
N LYS A 145 -18.38 5.62 8.48
CA LYS A 145 -16.98 5.92 8.79
C LYS A 145 -16.35 4.81 9.61
N ILE A 146 -15.21 4.32 9.15
CA ILE A 146 -14.38 3.34 9.84
C ILE A 146 -13.12 4.06 10.33
N PRO A 147 -12.91 4.22 11.65
CA PRO A 147 -11.68 4.81 12.18
C PRO A 147 -10.46 3.96 11.81
N LEU A 148 -9.36 4.59 11.40
CA LEU A 148 -8.12 3.91 11.05
C LEU A 148 -7.02 4.21 12.07
N VAL A 149 -6.81 5.49 12.40
CA VAL A 149 -5.86 5.92 13.43
C VAL A 149 -6.30 7.24 14.04
N LYS A 150 -6.02 7.41 15.32
CA LYS A 150 -6.17 8.69 16.01
C LYS A 150 -5.05 8.87 17.02
N ILE A 151 -4.27 9.94 16.86
CA ILE A 151 -3.19 10.37 17.74
C ILE A 151 -3.52 11.79 18.15
N ASN A 152 -3.80 12.00 19.43
CA ASN A 152 -4.18 13.31 19.96
C ASN A 152 -2.97 14.15 20.42
N ASP A 153 -1.84 13.49 20.62
CA ASP A 153 -0.59 14.08 21.07
C ASP A 153 0.54 13.37 20.34
N TRP A 154 1.05 14.02 19.29
CA TRP A 154 2.11 13.48 18.46
C TRP A 154 3.46 13.64 19.16
N ASP A 155 4.21 12.58 19.27
CA ASP A 155 5.59 12.60 19.72
C ASP A 155 6.53 12.19 18.57
N PHE A 156 7.39 13.11 18.14
CA PHE A 156 8.40 12.87 17.11
C PHE A 156 9.35 11.71 17.46
N ASN A 157 9.55 11.42 18.74
CA ASN A 157 10.37 10.30 19.20
C ASN A 157 9.63 8.96 19.20
N TRP A 158 8.30 8.97 18.94
CA TRP A 158 7.46 7.77 18.89
C TRP A 158 6.78 7.63 17.54
N GLN A 159 7.52 7.16 16.54
CA GLN A 159 7.07 7.07 15.15
C GLN A 159 6.79 5.61 14.78
N GLY A 160 5.74 5.03 15.32
CA GLY A 160 5.40 3.63 15.10
C GLY A 160 4.38 3.40 13.98
N GLY A 161 4.41 2.18 13.42
CA GLY A 161 3.33 1.68 12.58
C GLY A 161 2.21 1.08 13.41
N TYR A 162 0.98 1.26 12.95
CA TYR A 162 -0.23 0.70 13.56
C TYR A 162 -0.79 -0.40 12.68
N TYR A 163 -0.65 -1.64 13.13
CA TYR A 163 -1.20 -2.80 12.47
C TYR A 163 -2.62 -3.05 12.97
N PHE A 164 -3.53 -3.38 12.07
CA PHE A 164 -4.89 -3.72 12.44
C PHE A 164 -4.93 -5.16 13.00
N ASN A 165 -5.84 -5.42 13.93
CA ASN A 165 -6.02 -6.76 14.49
C ASN A 165 -6.64 -7.74 13.48
N LYS A 166 -7.35 -7.21 12.48
CA LYS A 166 -7.95 -7.96 11.38
C LYS A 166 -7.91 -7.13 10.10
N LEU A 167 -8.06 -7.77 8.96
CA LEU A 167 -8.22 -7.07 7.69
C LEU A 167 -9.44 -6.14 7.72
N ILE A 168 -9.25 -4.89 7.29
CA ILE A 168 -10.34 -3.92 7.14
C ILE A 168 -10.72 -3.87 5.66
N VAL A 169 -11.83 -4.53 5.31
CA VAL A 169 -12.32 -4.58 3.93
C VAL A 169 -12.95 -3.25 3.55
N LEU A 170 -12.43 -2.63 2.50
CA LEU A 170 -12.92 -1.37 1.97
C LEU A 170 -13.41 -1.56 0.53
N PRO A 171 -14.69 -1.30 0.24
CA PRO A 171 -15.22 -1.40 -1.11
C PRO A 171 -14.64 -0.31 -2.03
N VAL A 172 -14.77 -0.53 -3.34
CA VAL A 172 -14.46 0.48 -4.35
C VAL A 172 -15.21 1.79 -4.08
N ASN A 173 -14.58 2.91 -4.40
CA ASN A 173 -15.07 4.28 -4.13
C ASN A 173 -15.11 4.69 -2.65
N THR A 174 -14.58 3.90 -1.72
CA THR A 174 -14.31 4.36 -0.35
C THR A 174 -13.32 5.52 -0.40
N GLU A 175 -13.54 6.55 0.40
CA GLU A 175 -12.64 7.69 0.57
C GLU A 175 -11.82 7.53 1.86
N ILE A 176 -10.49 7.52 1.74
CA ILE A 176 -9.62 7.66 2.91
C ILE A 176 -9.45 9.15 3.18
N HIS A 177 -9.86 9.59 4.35
CA HIS A 177 -9.63 10.94 4.87
C HIS A 177 -8.52 10.90 5.89
N ALA A 178 -7.55 11.81 5.77
CA ALA A 178 -6.44 11.92 6.71
C ALA A 178 -6.21 13.39 7.09
N PHE A 179 -6.08 13.65 8.37
CA PHE A 179 -5.88 14.98 8.93
C PHE A 179 -4.60 14.98 9.76
N CYS A 180 -3.79 16.03 9.59
CA CYS A 180 -2.65 16.30 10.44
C CYS A 180 -2.63 17.76 10.83
N THR A 181 -2.53 18.02 12.14
CA THR A 181 -2.44 19.36 12.72
C THR A 181 -0.99 19.66 13.06
N TYR A 182 -0.52 20.84 12.70
CA TYR A 182 0.83 21.36 12.96
C TYR A 182 0.76 22.66 13.75
N ASP A 183 1.66 22.81 14.74
CA ASP A 183 1.82 24.05 15.51
C ASP A 183 3.18 24.69 15.21
N ASN A 184 3.18 25.73 14.38
CA ASN A 184 4.35 26.54 14.06
C ASN A 184 4.35 27.87 14.83
N THR A 185 3.94 27.84 16.10
CA THR A 185 3.94 29.02 16.96
C THR A 185 5.16 29.03 17.91
N VAL A 186 5.38 30.18 18.55
CA VAL A 186 6.39 30.32 19.63
C VAL A 186 6.02 29.54 20.89
N ASN A 187 4.77 29.08 21.02
CA ASN A 187 4.31 28.31 22.16
C ASN A 187 4.58 26.79 22.00
N ASN A 188 4.93 26.34 20.79
CA ASN A 188 5.36 24.97 20.58
C ASN A 188 6.79 24.80 21.11
N PRO A 189 7.01 24.07 22.22
CA PRO A 189 8.33 23.98 22.88
C PRO A 189 9.35 23.20 22.05
N VAL A 190 8.88 22.43 21.07
CA VAL A 190 9.74 21.63 20.16
C VAL A 190 9.87 22.23 18.76
N ASN A 191 9.40 23.49 18.57
CA ASN A 191 9.58 24.17 17.29
C ASN A 191 11.08 24.32 16.97
N PRO A 192 11.57 23.77 15.86
CA PRO A 192 12.99 23.83 15.52
C PRO A 192 13.47 25.23 15.11
N ASN A 193 12.55 26.18 14.91
CA ASN A 193 12.84 27.53 14.49
C ASN A 193 12.41 28.57 15.53
N ASN A 194 13.37 29.37 16.01
CA ASN A 194 13.11 30.49 16.91
C ASN A 194 13.82 31.76 16.40
N PRO A 195 13.08 32.78 15.88
CA PRO A 195 11.63 32.84 15.74
C PRO A 195 11.06 31.87 14.69
N PRO A 196 9.77 31.50 14.78
CA PRO A 196 9.10 30.67 13.78
C PRO A 196 9.22 31.28 12.37
N LYS A 197 9.42 30.42 11.38
CA LYS A 197 9.44 30.80 9.95
C LYS A 197 8.49 29.89 9.18
N PRO A 198 8.00 30.30 7.98
CA PRO A 198 7.19 29.41 7.16
C PRO A 198 7.94 28.12 6.82
N ILE A 199 7.27 26.97 6.98
CA ILE A 199 7.82 25.64 6.71
C ILE A 199 7.03 25.00 5.58
N THR A 200 7.76 24.28 4.73
CA THR A 200 7.21 23.48 3.63
C THR A 200 7.67 22.04 3.74
N TRP A 201 7.35 21.22 2.73
CA TRP A 201 7.84 19.86 2.62
C TRP A 201 9.38 19.81 2.58
N GLY A 202 9.94 18.91 3.34
CA GLY A 202 11.36 18.59 3.34
C GLY A 202 11.65 17.38 4.21
N GLU A 203 12.84 16.79 4.02
CA GLU A 203 13.28 15.58 4.71
C GLU A 203 14.09 15.86 5.98
N GLY A 204 14.54 17.10 6.14
CA GLY A 204 15.27 17.52 7.35
C GLY A 204 14.34 17.63 8.56
N THR A 205 14.86 17.37 9.76
CA THR A 205 14.09 17.46 11.01
C THR A 205 13.47 18.86 11.24
N SER A 206 14.08 19.91 10.69
CA SER A 206 13.58 21.29 10.74
C SER A 206 12.58 21.64 9.64
N ASP A 207 12.42 20.79 8.66
CA ASP A 207 11.34 20.84 7.66
C ASP A 207 10.12 20.10 8.19
N GLU A 208 9.10 19.89 7.37
CA GLU A 208 7.93 19.10 7.75
C GLU A 208 7.49 18.13 6.65
N MET A 209 6.81 17.07 7.10
CA MET A 209 6.20 16.09 6.21
C MET A 209 4.72 15.90 6.52
N PHE A 210 3.92 15.75 5.47
CA PHE A 210 2.63 15.07 5.51
C PHE A 210 2.80 13.73 4.82
N TYR A 211 3.00 12.66 5.59
CA TYR A 211 3.38 11.36 5.04
C TYR A 211 2.60 10.24 5.73
N LEU A 212 1.71 9.58 5.00
CA LEU A 212 0.84 8.55 5.55
C LEU A 212 0.82 7.31 4.67
N PRO A 213 1.76 6.38 4.85
CA PRO A 213 1.70 5.06 4.24
C PRO A 213 0.52 4.24 4.79
N ILE A 214 -0.18 3.58 3.89
CA ILE A 214 -1.26 2.63 4.18
C ILE A 214 -0.96 1.35 3.43
N SER A 215 -0.83 0.26 4.14
CA SER A 215 -0.61 -1.06 3.55
C SER A 215 -1.91 -1.81 3.36
N PHE A 216 -2.01 -2.50 2.24
CA PHE A 216 -3.21 -3.23 1.86
C PHE A 216 -2.87 -4.45 1.00
N VAL A 217 -3.81 -5.36 0.94
CA VAL A 217 -3.88 -6.45 -0.04
C VAL A 217 -5.12 -6.25 -0.90
N ILE A 218 -5.13 -6.77 -2.11
CA ILE A 218 -6.36 -6.81 -2.92
C ILE A 218 -7.37 -7.70 -2.20
N ALA A 219 -8.59 -7.20 -1.99
CA ALA A 219 -9.59 -7.90 -1.19
C ALA A 219 -10.03 -9.21 -1.82
N LEU A 220 -10.24 -10.22 -1.00
CA LEU A 220 -10.83 -11.50 -1.35
C LEU A 220 -12.07 -11.76 -0.47
N PRO A 221 -13.03 -12.58 -0.94
CA PRO A 221 -14.14 -13.01 -0.10
C PRO A 221 -13.65 -13.67 1.20
N GLY A 222 -14.25 -13.30 2.33
CA GLY A 222 -13.87 -13.84 3.65
C GLY A 222 -12.81 -13.01 4.39
N ASP A 223 -12.25 -11.96 3.78
CA ASP A 223 -11.23 -11.11 4.41
C ASP A 223 -11.70 -10.45 5.70
N GLU A 224 -12.99 -10.18 5.84
CA GLU A 224 -13.59 -9.64 7.06
C GLU A 224 -13.39 -10.52 8.30
N ASN A 225 -13.03 -11.79 8.10
CA ASN A 225 -12.78 -12.78 9.16
C ASN A 225 -11.28 -13.05 9.38
N VAL A 226 -10.39 -12.44 8.59
CA VAL A 226 -8.94 -12.68 8.66
C VAL A 226 -8.33 -11.85 9.78
N LEU A 227 -7.78 -12.53 10.80
CA LEU A 227 -7.02 -11.90 11.87
C LEU A 227 -5.57 -11.68 11.44
N LEU A 228 -5.03 -10.50 11.76
CA LEU A 228 -3.64 -10.13 11.51
C LEU A 228 -2.83 -10.28 12.82
N GLY A 229 -1.56 -10.68 12.68
CA GLY A 229 -0.63 -10.73 13.82
C GLY A 229 -0.90 -11.84 14.82
N SER A 230 -1.85 -12.73 14.56
CA SER A 230 -2.00 -13.94 15.36
C SER A 230 -0.98 -14.98 14.91
N SER A 231 -0.18 -15.48 15.86
CA SER A 231 0.52 -16.77 15.74
C SER A 231 -0.48 -17.94 15.81
N ASP A 232 -1.75 -17.69 15.45
CA ASP A 232 -2.80 -18.70 15.42
C ASP A 232 -2.46 -19.70 14.31
N PRO A 233 -2.22 -20.97 14.63
CA PRO A 233 -2.03 -22.02 13.63
C PRO A 233 -3.20 -22.13 12.63
N LYS A 234 -4.38 -21.57 12.98
CA LYS A 234 -5.51 -21.45 12.06
C LYS A 234 -5.33 -20.35 11.02
N ALA A 235 -4.47 -19.35 11.23
CA ALA A 235 -4.14 -18.38 10.20
C ALA A 235 -3.37 -19.03 9.03
N ASP A 236 -2.62 -20.10 9.27
CA ASP A 236 -2.01 -20.94 8.23
C ASP A 236 -3.03 -21.79 7.46
N ASN A 237 -4.25 -21.92 7.99
CA ASN A 237 -5.35 -22.72 7.45
C ASN A 237 -6.53 -21.86 6.96
N ILE A 238 -6.31 -20.60 6.59
CA ILE A 238 -7.29 -19.89 5.77
C ILE A 238 -7.30 -20.63 4.43
N VAL A 239 -8.22 -21.58 4.33
CA VAL A 239 -8.51 -22.31 3.09
C VAL A 239 -9.19 -21.29 2.18
N TYR A 240 -8.40 -20.48 1.48
CA TYR A 240 -8.90 -19.81 0.30
C TYR A 240 -9.50 -20.89 -0.60
N GLU A 241 -10.60 -20.59 -1.26
CA GLU A 241 -11.10 -21.45 -2.34
C GLU A 241 -9.94 -21.82 -3.26
N ASP A 242 -9.98 -22.97 -3.91
CA ASP A 242 -8.90 -23.50 -4.77
C ASP A 242 -8.31 -22.42 -5.68
N ALA A 243 -9.12 -21.41 -6.06
CA ALA A 243 -8.72 -20.24 -6.82
C ALA A 243 -9.60 -19.01 -6.46
N SER A 244 -9.08 -17.81 -6.70
CA SER A 244 -9.85 -16.56 -6.65
C SER A 244 -9.41 -15.63 -7.79
N ILE A 245 -10.34 -14.85 -8.34
CA ILE A 245 -10.06 -13.82 -9.36
C ILE A 245 -10.16 -12.46 -8.68
N TYR A 246 -9.13 -11.63 -8.87
CA TYR A 246 -9.15 -10.25 -8.42
C TYR A 246 -10.15 -9.39 -9.22
N PRO A 247 -10.63 -8.28 -8.66
CA PRO A 247 -11.41 -7.32 -9.42
C PRO A 247 -10.68 -6.90 -10.71
N ILE A 248 -11.41 -6.85 -11.81
CA ILE A 248 -10.87 -6.40 -13.10
C ILE A 248 -10.66 -4.89 -13.06
N VAL A 249 -9.44 -4.45 -13.34
CA VAL A 249 -9.06 -3.02 -13.36
C VAL A 249 -8.17 -2.72 -14.56
N PRO A 250 -8.49 -1.67 -15.36
CA PRO A 250 -9.66 -0.78 -15.24
C PRO A 250 -10.97 -1.50 -15.57
N ASN A 251 -12.07 -1.00 -15.01
CA ASN A 251 -13.42 -1.42 -15.36
C ASN A 251 -14.28 -0.15 -15.48
N PRO A 252 -14.75 0.25 -16.66
CA PRO A 252 -14.79 -0.51 -17.93
C PRO A 252 -13.43 -0.79 -18.56
N VAL A 253 -13.36 -1.92 -19.26
CA VAL A 253 -12.21 -2.34 -20.08
C VAL A 253 -12.40 -1.85 -21.51
N LYS A 254 -11.31 -1.44 -22.19
CA LYS A 254 -11.35 -1.03 -23.60
C LYS A 254 -10.86 -2.16 -24.53
N ASP A 255 -9.55 -2.24 -24.74
CA ASP A 255 -8.95 -3.09 -25.77
C ASP A 255 -8.20 -4.30 -25.20
N GLU A 256 -7.69 -4.21 -23.98
CA GLU A 256 -6.95 -5.25 -23.28
C GLU A 256 -7.49 -5.47 -21.88
N ILE A 257 -7.85 -6.71 -21.57
CA ILE A 257 -8.19 -7.13 -20.22
C ILE A 257 -6.96 -7.62 -19.47
N LYS A 258 -6.80 -7.18 -18.22
CA LYS A 258 -5.83 -7.73 -17.27
C LYS A 258 -6.59 -8.52 -16.23
N VAL A 259 -6.33 -9.82 -16.13
CA VAL A 259 -6.97 -10.68 -15.15
C VAL A 259 -5.92 -11.15 -14.16
N GLY A 260 -6.04 -10.65 -12.92
CA GLY A 260 -5.28 -11.14 -11.78
C GLY A 260 -6.04 -12.28 -11.11
N PHE A 261 -5.33 -13.34 -10.72
CA PHE A 261 -5.91 -14.45 -9.96
C PHE A 261 -4.87 -15.07 -9.02
N VAL A 262 -5.36 -15.81 -8.02
CA VAL A 262 -4.53 -16.53 -7.06
C VAL A 262 -4.97 -17.99 -7.00
N LEU A 263 -3.99 -18.88 -6.86
CA LEU A 263 -4.19 -20.31 -6.65
C LEU A 263 -3.66 -20.71 -5.27
N SER A 264 -4.44 -21.50 -4.53
CA SER A 264 -4.03 -22.03 -3.22
C SER A 264 -3.06 -23.20 -3.31
N HIS A 265 -2.95 -23.84 -4.46
CA HIS A 265 -2.04 -24.95 -4.80
C HIS A 265 -1.78 -24.98 -6.31
N ASP A 266 -0.83 -25.78 -6.75
CA ASP A 266 -0.57 -25.99 -8.18
C ASP A 266 -1.82 -26.59 -8.85
N ALA A 267 -2.24 -26.02 -9.96
CA ALA A 267 -3.47 -26.46 -10.63
C ALA A 267 -3.37 -26.35 -12.16
N ILE A 268 -4.09 -27.23 -12.86
CA ILE A 268 -4.41 -27.04 -14.26
C ILE A 268 -5.67 -26.18 -14.32
N ILE A 269 -5.61 -25.07 -15.04
CA ILE A 269 -6.72 -24.11 -15.11
C ILE A 269 -7.20 -23.90 -16.53
N ASN A 270 -8.47 -23.56 -16.63
CA ASN A 270 -9.11 -22.97 -17.80
C ASN A 270 -9.67 -21.61 -17.44
N MET A 271 -9.52 -20.60 -18.30
CA MET A 271 -10.12 -19.29 -18.09
C MET A 271 -10.78 -18.82 -19.38
N SER A 272 -12.02 -18.36 -19.26
CA SER A 272 -12.80 -17.94 -20.44
C SER A 272 -13.70 -16.75 -20.09
N ILE A 273 -14.04 -15.96 -21.12
CA ILE A 273 -15.04 -14.88 -21.06
C ILE A 273 -16.39 -15.43 -21.52
N PHE A 274 -17.44 -15.06 -20.79
CA PHE A 274 -18.83 -15.37 -21.09
C PHE A 274 -19.65 -14.08 -21.16
N ASP A 275 -20.72 -14.08 -21.96
CA ASP A 275 -21.75 -13.04 -21.92
C ASP A 275 -22.70 -13.22 -20.72
N GLU A 276 -23.64 -12.30 -20.51
CA GLU A 276 -24.64 -12.37 -19.44
C GLU A 276 -25.62 -13.55 -19.60
N ARG A 277 -25.73 -14.13 -20.79
CA ARG A 277 -26.56 -15.31 -21.07
C ARG A 277 -25.82 -16.62 -20.82
N GLY A 278 -24.51 -16.55 -20.49
CA GLY A 278 -23.67 -17.71 -20.26
C GLY A 278 -23.04 -18.32 -21.52
N ASN A 279 -23.14 -17.65 -22.68
CA ASN A 279 -22.45 -18.10 -23.89
C ASN A 279 -20.96 -17.78 -23.77
N LYS A 280 -20.12 -18.76 -24.09
CA LYS A 280 -18.68 -18.55 -24.12
C LYS A 280 -18.30 -17.67 -25.32
N ILE A 281 -17.62 -16.56 -25.04
CA ILE A 281 -17.19 -15.59 -26.04
C ILE A 281 -15.73 -15.84 -26.46
N GLN A 282 -14.85 -16.08 -25.47
CA GLN A 282 -13.43 -16.22 -25.74
C GLN A 282 -12.72 -17.02 -24.64
N ASP A 283 -11.77 -17.88 -25.04
CA ASP A 283 -10.86 -18.52 -24.10
C ASP A 283 -9.64 -17.63 -23.86
N LEU A 284 -9.26 -17.46 -22.58
CA LEU A 284 -8.06 -16.72 -22.14
C LEU A 284 -6.92 -17.68 -21.79
N ILE A 285 -7.26 -18.82 -21.19
CA ILE A 285 -6.33 -19.91 -20.84
C ILE A 285 -7.02 -21.23 -21.15
N GLN A 286 -6.30 -22.16 -21.79
CA GLN A 286 -6.78 -23.51 -22.06
C GLN A 286 -5.84 -24.54 -21.44
N SER A 287 -6.35 -25.33 -20.51
CA SER A 287 -5.69 -26.48 -19.86
C SER A 287 -4.20 -26.27 -19.53
N SER A 288 -3.89 -25.14 -18.93
CA SER A 288 -2.51 -24.77 -18.62
C SER A 288 -2.20 -24.94 -17.14
N SER A 289 -1.02 -25.51 -16.85
CA SER A 289 -0.55 -25.68 -15.46
C SER A 289 0.01 -24.37 -14.93
N TYR A 290 -0.45 -23.97 -13.74
CA TYR A 290 0.04 -22.82 -12.99
C TYR A 290 0.43 -23.25 -11.57
N PRO A 291 1.57 -22.76 -11.03
CA PRO A 291 1.95 -23.05 -9.65
C PRO A 291 1.08 -22.28 -8.67
N GLN A 292 1.13 -22.68 -7.40
CA GLN A 292 0.57 -21.91 -6.29
C GLN A 292 1.06 -20.46 -6.31
N GLY A 293 0.19 -19.51 -5.98
CA GLY A 293 0.54 -18.09 -5.86
C GLY A 293 -0.29 -17.16 -6.72
N GLN A 294 0.17 -15.93 -6.86
CA GLN A 294 -0.50 -14.89 -7.66
C GLN A 294 -0.02 -14.88 -9.10
N HIS A 295 -0.98 -14.71 -10.01
CA HIS A 295 -0.75 -14.66 -11.45
C HIS A 295 -1.50 -13.48 -12.05
N VAL A 296 -0.96 -12.95 -13.16
CA VAL A 296 -1.63 -11.93 -13.98
C VAL A 296 -1.45 -12.32 -15.43
N ILE A 297 -2.56 -12.37 -16.15
CA ILE A 297 -2.57 -12.49 -17.60
C ILE A 297 -3.09 -11.23 -18.26
N LYS A 298 -2.67 -11.00 -19.49
CA LYS A 298 -3.16 -9.92 -20.34
C LYS A 298 -3.68 -10.52 -21.63
N HIS A 299 -4.83 -10.07 -22.08
CA HIS A 299 -5.43 -10.58 -23.30
C HIS A 299 -6.16 -9.47 -24.07
N LYS A 300 -5.96 -9.44 -25.40
CA LYS A 300 -6.67 -8.48 -26.26
C LYS A 300 -8.13 -8.90 -26.40
N ILE A 301 -9.03 -7.94 -26.22
CA ILE A 301 -10.47 -8.10 -26.35
C ILE A 301 -11.09 -7.12 -27.35
N SER A 302 -10.26 -6.63 -28.30
CA SER A 302 -10.68 -5.63 -29.30
C SER A 302 -11.89 -6.05 -30.12
N ASN A 303 -12.13 -7.36 -30.26
CA ASN A 303 -13.28 -7.93 -30.99
C ASN A 303 -14.54 -8.14 -30.14
N ILE A 304 -14.46 -7.93 -28.82
CA ILE A 304 -15.62 -8.09 -27.93
C ILE A 304 -16.43 -6.78 -27.95
N PRO A 305 -17.74 -6.81 -28.26
CA PRO A 305 -18.60 -5.62 -28.26
C PRO A 305 -18.73 -4.96 -26.87
N ASN A 306 -19.21 -3.71 -26.84
CA ASN A 306 -19.60 -3.07 -25.58
C ASN A 306 -20.68 -3.90 -24.89
N GLY A 307 -20.55 -4.10 -23.58
CA GLY A 307 -21.47 -4.92 -22.82
C GLY A 307 -20.91 -5.37 -21.48
N VAL A 308 -21.70 -6.18 -20.80
CA VAL A 308 -21.33 -6.80 -19.53
C VAL A 308 -20.90 -8.24 -19.78
N TYR A 309 -19.81 -8.63 -19.16
CA TYR A 309 -19.18 -9.94 -19.34
C TYR A 309 -18.74 -10.52 -18.00
N ILE A 310 -18.48 -11.83 -18.03
CA ILE A 310 -18.01 -12.61 -16.89
C ILE A 310 -16.73 -13.33 -17.29
N VAL A 311 -15.63 -13.09 -16.56
CA VAL A 311 -14.46 -13.99 -16.59
C VAL A 311 -14.73 -15.12 -15.62
N ARG A 312 -14.55 -16.36 -16.09
CA ARG A 312 -14.61 -17.56 -15.28
C ARG A 312 -13.27 -18.29 -15.34
N LEU A 313 -12.71 -18.58 -14.17
CA LEU A 313 -11.56 -19.44 -13.98
C LEU A 313 -12.05 -20.76 -13.40
N ALA A 314 -11.75 -21.85 -14.06
CA ALA A 314 -12.07 -23.20 -13.62
C ALA A 314 -10.78 -23.96 -13.29
N THR A 315 -10.76 -24.61 -12.15
CA THR A 315 -9.82 -25.67 -11.76
C THR A 315 -10.49 -27.04 -11.99
N ASN A 316 -9.79 -28.13 -11.68
CA ASN A 316 -10.35 -29.48 -11.84
C ASN A 316 -11.66 -29.71 -11.04
N ASN A 317 -11.86 -28.97 -9.94
CA ASN A 317 -12.92 -29.25 -8.98
C ASN A 317 -13.94 -28.12 -8.80
N LYS A 318 -13.59 -26.87 -9.17
CA LYS A 318 -14.43 -25.69 -8.93
C LYS A 318 -14.19 -24.61 -9.95
N PHE A 319 -15.07 -23.63 -9.99
CA PHE A 319 -14.85 -22.41 -10.77
C PHE A 319 -15.15 -21.16 -9.90
N VAL A 320 -14.47 -20.09 -10.21
CA VAL A 320 -14.71 -18.74 -9.67
C VAL A 320 -14.93 -17.77 -10.82
N SER A 321 -15.71 -16.73 -10.60
CA SER A 321 -16.12 -15.79 -11.64
C SER A 321 -16.02 -14.35 -11.18
N GLN A 322 -15.69 -13.45 -12.12
CA GLN A 322 -15.62 -12.01 -11.91
C GLN A 322 -16.31 -11.27 -13.05
N ARG A 323 -17.23 -10.35 -12.71
CA ARG A 323 -17.95 -9.52 -13.68
C ARG A 323 -17.10 -8.32 -14.09
N PHE A 324 -17.20 -7.93 -15.38
CA PHE A 324 -16.58 -6.71 -15.90
C PHE A 324 -17.40 -6.12 -17.04
N VAL A 325 -17.12 -4.87 -17.39
CA VAL A 325 -17.79 -4.12 -18.45
C VAL A 325 -16.78 -3.80 -19.55
N VAL A 326 -17.18 -3.97 -20.80
CA VAL A 326 -16.44 -3.48 -21.97
C VAL A 326 -17.13 -2.19 -22.44
N ALA A 327 -16.37 -1.09 -22.54
CA ALA A 327 -16.80 0.18 -23.09
C ALA A 327 -15.64 0.82 -23.87
N LYS A 328 -15.79 0.85 -25.19
CA LYS A 328 -14.81 1.42 -26.13
C LYS A 328 -15.18 2.83 -26.52
#